data_76b33260b935f67aca8077c99d013ff6
#
_entry.id   76b33260b935f67aca8077c99d013ff6
#
_cell.length_a   1.000
_cell.length_b   1.000
_cell.length_c   1.000
_cell.angle_alpha   90.00
_cell.angle_beta   90.00
_cell.angle_gamma   90.00
#
_symmetry.space_group_name_H-M   'P 1'
#
loop_
_entity.id
_entity.type
_entity.pdbx_description
1 polymer ?
#
loop_
_entity_poly.entity_id
_entity_poly.type
_entity_poly.pdbx_seq_one_letter_code
_entity_poly.pdbx_strand_id
1 'polypeptide(L)'
;MRHHHKKYKAFISSDWNECLAPCGPFDFISFNYPHLAGELDTIFKQYTGNRISLGEAARQIQQLLPAPLTRQQMDRYLEESFITYSGVRKLIEWCYHQNILFMINTTGMIGYFQRIFAKNLLPRVPLLSAHPMIRYRGAGTDPGKIYDLLEVTDKGKNTAAVMHSHNIAPDKLIVMGDSGGDGPHFEWGAGIDAFLIANMSKPSLKKYCEQKGIRIDMQFGRSYTEGEAKDLRKEMRVDFMDLVSIIEEFSEG
;
A
#
# COMPACT_ATOMS: atom_id res chain seq x y z
N MET A 1 -15.76 2.14 32.52
CA MET A 1 -14.72 3.02 31.96
C MET A 1 -15.17 3.47 30.58
N ARG A 2 -15.43 4.77 30.38
CA ARG A 2 -15.72 5.29 29.04
C ARG A 2 -14.40 5.30 28.27
N HIS A 3 -14.24 4.40 27.29
CA HIS A 3 -13.16 4.52 26.33
C HIS A 3 -13.35 5.85 25.60
N HIS A 4 -12.51 6.84 25.89
CA HIS A 4 -12.40 8.01 25.04
C HIS A 4 -11.92 7.50 23.67
N HIS A 5 -12.83 7.36 22.71
CA HIS A 5 -12.46 7.12 21.33
C HIS A 5 -11.59 8.30 20.89
N LYS A 6 -10.32 8.01 20.57
CA LYS A 6 -9.40 9.01 20.02
C LYS A 6 -10.04 9.53 18.73
N LYS A 7 -10.38 10.81 18.68
CA LYS A 7 -10.95 11.42 17.48
C LYS A 7 -9.81 11.71 16.53
N TYR A 8 -9.79 11.05 15.39
CA TYR A 8 -8.82 11.32 14.33
C TYR A 8 -9.28 12.51 13.48
N LYS A 9 -8.35 13.36 13.07
CA LYS A 9 -8.59 14.50 12.18
C LYS A 9 -8.83 14.05 10.73
N ALA A 10 -8.09 13.05 10.29
CA ALA A 10 -8.19 12.42 8.98
C ALA A 10 -7.76 10.95 9.04
N PHE A 11 -8.05 10.22 7.98
CA PHE A 11 -7.61 8.84 7.78
C PHE A 11 -6.99 8.69 6.40
N ILE A 12 -5.76 8.18 6.33
CA ILE A 12 -5.06 7.88 5.09
C ILE A 12 -5.02 6.38 4.90
N SER A 13 -5.60 5.88 3.80
CA SER A 13 -5.52 4.49 3.34
C SER A 13 -4.65 4.46 2.09
N SER A 14 -3.39 4.03 2.22
CA SER A 14 -2.39 4.11 1.15
C SER A 14 -1.92 2.73 0.70
N ASP A 15 -1.79 2.54 -0.62
CA ASP A 15 -0.98 1.45 -1.13
C ASP A 15 0.49 1.61 -0.71
N TRP A 16 1.28 0.55 -0.91
CA TRP A 16 2.69 0.51 -0.54
C TRP A 16 3.61 0.38 -1.74
N ASN A 17 3.42 -0.69 -2.52
CA ASN A 17 4.33 -1.04 -3.59
C ASN A 17 4.24 -0.02 -4.73
N GLU A 18 5.38 0.57 -5.10
CA GLU A 18 5.50 1.64 -6.09
C GLU A 18 4.70 2.92 -5.77
N CYS A 19 3.98 2.93 -4.65
CA CYS A 19 3.24 4.07 -4.10
C CYS A 19 4.04 4.79 -2.99
N LEU A 20 4.50 4.09 -1.97
CA LEU A 20 5.31 4.61 -0.85
C LEU A 20 6.76 4.09 -0.88
N ALA A 21 7.00 3.01 -1.60
CA ALA A 21 8.31 2.38 -1.77
C ALA A 21 8.48 1.93 -3.22
N PRO A 22 9.66 2.08 -3.82
CA PRO A 22 9.89 1.76 -5.24
C PRO A 22 9.95 0.26 -5.52
N CYS A 23 9.73 -0.60 -4.53
CA CYS A 23 9.79 -2.05 -4.65
C CYS A 23 8.49 -2.65 -5.20
N GLY A 24 8.62 -3.73 -5.96
CA GLY A 24 7.48 -4.55 -6.39
C GLY A 24 6.97 -5.48 -5.28
N PRO A 25 5.74 -6.01 -5.41
CA PRO A 25 5.11 -6.84 -4.39
C PRO A 25 5.77 -8.22 -4.19
N PHE A 26 6.60 -8.69 -5.13
CA PHE A 26 7.26 -10.00 -5.11
C PHE A 26 8.78 -9.93 -5.14
N ASP A 27 9.38 -8.75 -5.05
CA ASP A 27 10.83 -8.56 -5.15
C ASP A 27 11.61 -9.39 -4.13
N PHE A 28 11.09 -9.54 -2.91
CA PHE A 28 11.71 -10.38 -1.89
C PHE A 28 11.70 -11.88 -2.25
N ILE A 29 10.76 -12.32 -3.10
CA ILE A 29 10.73 -13.70 -3.60
C ILE A 29 11.80 -13.85 -4.68
N SER A 30 11.83 -12.95 -5.67
CA SER A 30 12.84 -12.95 -6.73
C SER A 30 14.26 -12.82 -6.19
N PHE A 31 14.45 -12.05 -5.12
CA PHE A 31 15.73 -11.92 -4.42
C PHE A 31 16.22 -13.26 -3.83
N ASN A 32 15.33 -14.02 -3.19
CA ASN A 32 15.68 -15.29 -2.58
C ASN A 32 15.71 -16.46 -3.57
N TYR A 33 14.94 -16.36 -4.65
CA TYR A 33 14.79 -17.37 -5.69
C TYR A 33 14.90 -16.72 -7.08
N PRO A 34 16.11 -16.28 -7.51
CA PRO A 34 16.27 -15.52 -8.76
C PRO A 34 15.82 -16.28 -10.01
N HIS A 35 15.89 -17.62 -9.98
CA HIS A 35 15.43 -18.47 -11.09
C HIS A 35 13.91 -18.41 -11.30
N LEU A 36 13.12 -17.95 -10.33
CA LEU A 36 11.66 -17.78 -10.45
C LEU A 36 11.24 -16.41 -10.99
N ALA A 37 12.18 -15.49 -11.25
CA ALA A 37 11.86 -14.12 -11.63
C ALA A 37 10.98 -14.03 -12.89
N GLY A 38 11.20 -14.90 -13.88
CA GLY A 38 10.40 -14.92 -15.12
C GLY A 38 8.97 -15.39 -14.91
N GLU A 39 8.76 -16.43 -14.11
CA GLU A 39 7.43 -16.94 -13.76
C GLU A 39 6.67 -15.92 -12.89
N LEU A 40 7.34 -15.31 -11.91
CA LEU A 40 6.75 -14.27 -11.07
C LEU A 40 6.33 -13.05 -11.88
N ASP A 41 7.15 -12.59 -12.83
CA ASP A 41 6.80 -11.50 -13.74
C ASP A 41 5.59 -11.87 -14.62
N THR A 42 5.52 -13.11 -15.08
CA THR A 42 4.38 -13.61 -15.86
C THR A 42 3.08 -13.59 -15.04
N ILE A 43 3.11 -14.11 -13.80
CA ILE A 43 1.97 -14.11 -12.89
C ILE A 43 1.56 -12.66 -12.57
N PHE A 44 2.54 -11.79 -12.30
CA PHE A 44 2.29 -10.38 -12.01
C PHE A 44 1.60 -9.67 -13.17
N LYS A 45 2.06 -9.88 -14.42
CA LYS A 45 1.42 -9.30 -15.62
C LYS A 45 0.01 -9.85 -15.85
N GLN A 46 -0.24 -11.12 -15.55
CA GLN A 46 -1.60 -11.69 -15.65
C GLN A 46 -2.54 -11.07 -14.61
N TYR A 47 -2.06 -10.93 -13.37
CA TYR A 47 -2.80 -10.34 -12.27
C TYR A 47 -3.08 -8.84 -12.51
N THR A 48 -2.08 -8.03 -12.81
CA THR A 48 -2.24 -6.59 -13.08
C THR A 48 -3.01 -6.32 -14.37
N GLY A 49 -3.02 -7.26 -15.30
CA GLY A 49 -3.85 -7.26 -16.51
C GLY A 49 -5.27 -7.77 -16.30
N ASN A 50 -5.69 -8.04 -15.05
CA ASN A 50 -7.02 -8.58 -14.68
C ASN A 50 -7.38 -9.91 -15.37
N ARG A 51 -6.38 -10.73 -15.75
CA ARG A 51 -6.60 -12.05 -16.33
C ARG A 51 -6.78 -13.14 -15.27
N ILE A 52 -6.19 -12.94 -14.10
CA ILE A 52 -6.35 -13.78 -12.91
C ILE A 52 -6.61 -12.89 -11.70
N SER A 53 -7.27 -13.41 -10.67
CA SER A 53 -7.48 -12.71 -9.41
C SER A 53 -6.21 -12.69 -8.56
N LEU A 54 -6.18 -11.85 -7.51
CA LEU A 54 -5.07 -11.83 -6.54
C LEU A 54 -4.93 -13.18 -5.83
N GLY A 55 -6.06 -13.80 -5.44
CA GLY A 55 -6.06 -15.11 -4.81
C GLY A 55 -5.49 -16.21 -5.72
N GLU A 56 -5.78 -16.16 -7.03
CA GLU A 56 -5.19 -17.07 -8.00
C GLU A 56 -3.68 -16.85 -8.15
N ALA A 57 -3.25 -15.58 -8.28
CA ALA A 57 -1.84 -15.22 -8.33
C ALA A 57 -1.08 -15.74 -7.10
N ALA A 58 -1.64 -15.52 -5.89
CA ALA A 58 -1.05 -16.01 -4.65
C ALA A 58 -0.92 -17.54 -4.62
N ARG A 59 -1.93 -18.28 -5.10
CA ARG A 59 -1.86 -19.76 -5.19
C ARG A 59 -0.76 -20.22 -6.16
N GLN A 60 -0.66 -19.60 -7.34
CA GLN A 60 0.38 -19.94 -8.31
C GLN A 60 1.77 -19.66 -7.74
N ILE A 61 1.98 -18.52 -7.07
CA ILE A 61 3.23 -18.19 -6.41
C ILE A 61 3.57 -19.22 -5.32
N GLN A 62 2.61 -19.62 -4.49
CA GLN A 62 2.83 -20.63 -3.47
C GLN A 62 3.27 -21.98 -4.07
N GLN A 63 2.72 -22.37 -5.22
CA GLN A 63 3.10 -23.61 -5.92
C GLN A 63 4.51 -23.54 -6.52
N LEU A 64 4.98 -22.35 -6.92
CA LEU A 64 6.34 -22.16 -7.43
C LEU A 64 7.41 -22.20 -6.33
N LEU A 65 7.05 -21.82 -5.10
CA LEU A 65 8.01 -21.75 -4.01
C LEU A 65 8.44 -23.17 -3.57
N PRO A 66 9.77 -23.46 -3.54
CA PRO A 66 10.26 -24.78 -3.09
C PRO A 66 10.00 -25.02 -1.60
N ALA A 67 9.85 -23.95 -0.81
CA ALA A 67 9.50 -23.95 0.59
C ALA A 67 8.93 -22.58 1.00
N PRO A 68 8.16 -22.48 2.11
CA PRO A 68 7.73 -21.20 2.64
C PRO A 68 8.91 -20.28 2.96
N LEU A 69 8.82 -19.02 2.55
CA LEU A 69 9.87 -18.03 2.81
C LEU A 69 10.05 -17.82 4.32
N THR A 70 11.27 -18.03 4.80
CA THR A 70 11.62 -17.92 6.22
C THR A 70 11.78 -16.46 6.66
N ARG A 71 11.71 -16.21 7.98
CA ARG A 71 12.02 -14.89 8.56
C ARG A 71 13.44 -14.44 8.18
N GLN A 72 14.42 -15.34 8.24
CA GLN A 72 15.80 -15.03 7.92
C GLN A 72 15.98 -14.60 6.46
N GLN A 73 15.30 -15.26 5.54
CA GLN A 73 15.32 -14.88 4.12
C GLN A 73 14.70 -13.49 3.90
N MET A 74 13.57 -13.20 4.56
CA MET A 74 12.95 -11.87 4.52
C MET A 74 13.87 -10.81 5.14
N ASP A 75 14.50 -11.12 6.27
CA ASP A 75 15.43 -10.21 6.95
C ASP A 75 16.62 -9.84 6.07
N ARG A 76 17.21 -10.84 5.40
CA ARG A 76 18.32 -10.61 4.46
C ARG A 76 17.90 -9.70 3.30
N TYR A 77 16.72 -9.94 2.72
CA TYR A 77 16.18 -9.07 1.68
C TYR A 77 16.04 -7.62 2.18
N LEU A 78 15.47 -7.43 3.38
CA LEU A 78 15.28 -6.11 3.94
C LEU A 78 16.60 -5.40 4.28
N GLU A 79 17.62 -6.12 4.74
CA GLU A 79 18.94 -5.57 5.02
C GLU A 79 19.66 -5.07 3.75
N GLU A 80 19.46 -5.75 2.62
CA GLU A 80 20.16 -5.44 1.37
C GLU A 80 19.36 -4.52 0.45
N SER A 81 18.01 -4.53 0.54
CA SER A 81 17.14 -3.95 -0.50
C SER A 81 16.02 -3.04 0.00
N PHE A 82 15.86 -2.88 1.35
CA PHE A 82 14.79 -2.04 1.85
C PHE A 82 15.02 -0.57 1.53
N ILE A 83 14.05 0.02 0.83
CA ILE A 83 14.06 1.44 0.49
C ILE A 83 12.62 1.98 0.48
N THR A 84 12.45 3.24 0.84
CA THR A 84 11.21 4.01 0.65
C THR A 84 11.51 5.26 -0.14
N TYR A 85 10.50 5.88 -0.69
CA TYR A 85 10.65 7.24 -1.22
C TYR A 85 11.03 8.23 -0.11
N SER A 86 11.64 9.38 -0.51
CA SER A 86 12.05 10.41 0.44
C SER A 86 10.87 10.89 1.28
N GLY A 87 11.09 11.10 2.57
CA GLY A 87 10.08 11.64 3.48
C GLY A 87 8.99 10.66 3.96
N VAL A 88 8.81 9.49 3.33
CA VAL A 88 7.73 8.53 3.70
C VAL A 88 7.74 8.19 5.19
N ARG A 89 8.90 7.85 5.74
CA ARG A 89 9.03 7.56 7.18
C ARG A 89 8.58 8.75 8.03
N LYS A 90 9.05 9.96 7.67
CA LYS A 90 8.71 11.20 8.39
C LYS A 90 7.23 11.53 8.28
N LEU A 91 6.62 11.32 7.12
CA LEU A 91 5.18 11.50 6.91
C LEU A 91 4.36 10.59 7.84
N ILE A 92 4.72 9.31 7.95
CA ILE A 92 4.02 8.38 8.85
C ILE A 92 4.17 8.82 10.32
N GLU A 93 5.38 9.22 10.74
CA GLU A 93 5.64 9.75 12.09
C GLU A 93 4.83 11.03 12.35
N TRP A 94 4.79 11.94 11.38
CA TRP A 94 4.01 13.17 11.45
C TRP A 94 2.52 12.88 11.57
N CYS A 95 1.94 11.99 10.76
CA CYS A 95 0.54 11.58 10.87
C CYS A 95 0.21 11.10 12.28
N TYR A 96 1.07 10.27 12.88
CA TYR A 96 0.89 9.80 14.25
C TYR A 96 0.80 10.96 15.26
N HIS A 97 1.69 11.97 15.15
CA HIS A 97 1.72 13.13 16.05
C HIS A 97 0.55 14.08 15.83
N GLN A 98 0.01 14.15 14.61
CA GLN A 98 -1.12 15.02 14.27
C GLN A 98 -2.50 14.38 14.50
N ASN A 99 -2.57 13.19 15.06
CA ASN A 99 -3.83 12.41 15.18
C ASN A 99 -4.48 12.11 13.82
N ILE A 100 -3.68 11.84 12.81
CA ILE A 100 -4.11 11.32 11.53
C ILE A 100 -3.91 9.81 11.56
N LEU A 101 -4.96 9.06 11.29
CA LEU A 101 -4.89 7.61 11.23
C LEU A 101 -4.22 7.21 9.92
N PHE A 102 -3.22 6.34 9.98
CA PHE A 102 -2.52 5.84 8.79
C PHE A 102 -2.66 4.33 8.68
N MET A 103 -3.08 3.86 7.52
CA MET A 103 -3.16 2.45 7.15
C MET A 103 -2.34 2.19 5.89
N ILE A 104 -1.46 1.21 5.96
CA ILE A 104 -0.91 0.58 4.76
C ILE A 104 -1.94 -0.44 4.27
N ASN A 105 -2.40 -0.29 3.02
CA ASN A 105 -3.46 -1.09 2.42
C ASN A 105 -3.02 -1.61 1.05
N THR A 106 -2.33 -2.75 1.04
CA THR A 106 -1.54 -3.22 -0.09
C THR A 106 -1.79 -4.69 -0.42
N THR A 107 -1.59 -5.06 -1.67
CA THR A 107 -1.55 -6.45 -2.11
C THR A 107 -0.25 -7.17 -1.74
N GLY A 108 0.72 -6.45 -1.15
CA GLY A 108 1.93 -7.03 -0.56
C GLY A 108 1.64 -7.96 0.63
N MET A 109 2.66 -8.60 1.17
CA MET A 109 2.52 -9.69 2.15
C MET A 109 2.64 -9.21 3.59
N ILE A 110 1.77 -9.70 4.49
CA ILE A 110 1.81 -9.41 5.93
C ILE A 110 3.20 -9.65 6.51
N GLY A 111 3.86 -10.76 6.16
CA GLY A 111 5.17 -11.12 6.68
C GLY A 111 6.28 -10.11 6.35
N TYR A 112 6.20 -9.43 5.21
CA TYR A 112 7.10 -8.34 4.85
C TYR A 112 7.02 -7.19 5.86
N PHE A 113 5.81 -6.74 6.18
CA PHE A 113 5.61 -5.65 7.15
C PHE A 113 5.93 -6.07 8.57
N GLN A 114 5.63 -7.31 8.97
CA GLN A 114 6.04 -7.83 10.28
C GLN A 114 7.56 -7.72 10.47
N ARG A 115 8.35 -7.99 9.43
CA ARG A 115 9.81 -7.89 9.51
C ARG A 115 10.31 -6.45 9.45
N ILE A 116 9.68 -5.58 8.65
CA ILE A 116 9.97 -4.14 8.63
C ILE A 116 9.82 -3.53 10.02
N PHE A 117 8.71 -3.81 10.71
CA PHE A 117 8.47 -3.29 12.06
C PHE A 117 9.39 -3.92 13.10
N ALA A 118 9.73 -5.22 12.97
CA ALA A 118 10.68 -5.89 13.84
C ALA A 118 12.09 -5.28 13.79
N LYS A 119 12.48 -4.79 12.59
CA LYS A 119 13.78 -4.16 12.35
C LYS A 119 13.76 -2.64 12.54
N ASN A 120 12.63 -2.03 12.94
CA ASN A 120 12.45 -0.59 13.08
C ASN A 120 12.79 0.20 11.79
N LEU A 121 12.58 -0.42 10.62
CA LEU A 121 12.81 0.25 9.32
C LEU A 121 11.73 1.30 9.02
N LEU A 122 10.52 1.11 9.57
CA LEU A 122 9.43 2.08 9.59
C LEU A 122 8.87 2.24 11.00
N PRO A 123 8.21 3.39 11.31
CA PRO A 123 7.34 3.49 12.47
C PRO A 123 6.24 2.44 12.37
N ARG A 124 5.81 1.91 13.51
CA ARG A 124 4.66 0.99 13.50
C ARG A 124 3.41 1.75 13.11
N VAL A 125 2.85 1.40 11.97
CA VAL A 125 1.52 1.90 11.60
C VAL A 125 0.46 1.22 12.47
N PRO A 126 -0.61 1.92 12.88
CA PRO A 126 -1.66 1.33 13.70
C PRO A 126 -2.45 0.26 12.95
N LEU A 127 -2.51 0.34 11.62
CA LEU A 127 -3.34 -0.49 10.76
C LEU A 127 -2.56 -0.99 9.55
N LEU A 128 -2.74 -2.28 9.26
CA LEU A 128 -2.21 -2.94 8.07
C LEU A 128 -3.32 -3.74 7.42
N SER A 129 -3.51 -3.56 6.12
CA SER A 129 -4.31 -4.45 5.25
C SER A 129 -3.36 -5.02 4.20
N ALA A 130 -3.13 -6.33 4.22
CA ALA A 130 -2.15 -6.97 3.36
C ALA A 130 -2.50 -8.46 3.14
N HIS A 131 -1.87 -9.09 2.13
CA HIS A 131 -2.15 -10.49 1.79
C HIS A 131 -1.50 -11.46 2.80
N PRO A 132 -2.25 -12.48 3.32
CA PRO A 132 -1.76 -13.39 4.36
C PRO A 132 -0.90 -14.55 3.85
N MET A 133 -0.60 -14.66 2.55
CA MET A 133 0.17 -15.76 1.97
C MET A 133 1.50 -16.01 2.71
N ILE A 134 2.17 -14.94 3.12
CA ILE A 134 3.33 -15.01 4.02
C ILE A 134 2.99 -14.25 5.29
N ARG A 135 2.92 -14.99 6.41
CA ARG A 135 2.63 -14.46 7.74
C ARG A 135 3.42 -15.23 8.79
N TYR A 136 4.15 -14.52 9.62
CA TYR A 136 4.97 -15.11 10.67
C TYR A 136 4.24 -15.09 12.02
N ARG A 137 3.99 -16.27 12.61
CA ARG A 137 3.32 -16.37 13.92
C ARG A 137 4.26 -15.90 15.04
N GLY A 138 3.70 -15.26 16.08
CA GLY A 138 4.44 -14.89 17.29
C GLY A 138 5.56 -13.86 17.07
N ALA A 139 5.43 -13.01 16.04
CA ALA A 139 6.46 -12.04 15.71
C ALA A 139 6.58 -10.90 16.74
N GLY A 140 5.57 -10.66 17.59
CA GLY A 140 5.56 -9.57 18.58
C GLY A 140 5.63 -8.15 17.98
N THR A 141 5.55 -8.04 16.66
CA THR A 141 5.84 -6.86 15.85
C THR A 141 4.67 -6.49 14.93
N ASP A 142 3.52 -7.12 15.15
CA ASP A 142 2.31 -6.79 14.43
C ASP A 142 1.92 -5.31 14.67
N PRO A 143 1.35 -4.63 13.68
CA PRO A 143 0.66 -3.36 13.88
C PRO A 143 -0.50 -3.55 14.87
N GLY A 144 -1.16 -2.46 15.27
CA GLY A 144 -2.28 -2.51 16.20
C GLY A 144 -3.40 -3.44 15.73
N LYS A 145 -3.72 -3.42 14.44
CA LYS A 145 -4.70 -4.32 13.81
C LYS A 145 -4.28 -4.69 12.39
N ILE A 146 -4.46 -5.96 12.05
CA ILE A 146 -4.22 -6.50 10.70
C ILE A 146 -5.56 -6.92 10.09
N TYR A 147 -5.77 -6.54 8.85
CA TYR A 147 -6.87 -6.99 7.98
C TYR A 147 -6.28 -7.86 6.87
N ASP A 148 -6.83 -9.03 6.67
CA ASP A 148 -6.47 -9.87 5.53
C ASP A 148 -7.02 -9.24 4.24
N LEU A 149 -6.19 -9.16 3.21
CA LEU A 149 -6.54 -8.69 1.88
C LEU A 149 -6.36 -9.86 0.92
N LEU A 150 -7.44 -10.48 0.51
CA LEU A 150 -7.44 -11.67 -0.36
C LEU A 150 -7.65 -11.28 -1.83
N GLU A 151 -8.39 -10.19 -2.07
CA GLU A 151 -8.64 -9.64 -3.39
C GLU A 151 -8.49 -8.11 -3.38
N VAL A 152 -8.24 -7.50 -4.55
CA VAL A 152 -8.04 -6.04 -4.65
C VAL A 152 -9.23 -5.23 -4.15
N THR A 153 -10.45 -5.76 -4.29
CA THR A 153 -11.68 -5.15 -3.78
C THR A 153 -11.75 -5.10 -2.25
N ASP A 154 -10.92 -5.88 -1.56
CA ASP A 154 -10.86 -5.85 -0.09
C ASP A 154 -10.20 -4.58 0.42
N LYS A 155 -9.45 -3.83 -0.42
CA LYS A 155 -8.93 -2.51 -0.05
C LYS A 155 -10.06 -1.58 0.42
N GLY A 156 -11.13 -1.45 -0.35
CA GLY A 156 -12.30 -0.64 0.02
C GLY A 156 -13.02 -1.19 1.24
N LYS A 157 -13.25 -2.52 1.31
CA LYS A 157 -13.92 -3.17 2.46
C LYS A 157 -13.16 -2.96 3.76
N ASN A 158 -11.84 -3.16 3.74
CA ASN A 158 -10.98 -2.99 4.91
C ASN A 158 -10.91 -1.52 5.35
N THR A 159 -10.86 -0.57 4.39
CA THR A 159 -10.95 0.86 4.67
C THR A 159 -12.30 1.22 5.31
N ALA A 160 -13.42 0.72 4.78
CA ALA A 160 -14.75 0.91 5.35
C ALA A 160 -14.86 0.36 6.78
N ALA A 161 -14.30 -0.83 7.04
CA ALA A 161 -14.28 -1.42 8.38
C ALA A 161 -13.49 -0.57 9.40
N VAL A 162 -12.40 0.07 8.96
CA VAL A 162 -11.63 1.03 9.77
C VAL A 162 -12.45 2.28 10.05
N MET A 163 -13.03 2.89 9.01
CA MET A 163 -13.88 4.08 9.16
C MET A 163 -15.00 3.84 10.16
N HIS A 164 -15.70 2.71 10.04
CA HIS A 164 -16.77 2.34 10.97
C HIS A 164 -16.24 2.19 12.41
N SER A 165 -15.12 1.47 12.60
CA SER A 165 -14.57 1.18 13.94
C SER A 165 -14.03 2.42 14.67
N HIS A 166 -13.62 3.44 13.92
CA HIS A 166 -13.07 4.70 14.45
C HIS A 166 -14.01 5.89 14.30
N ASN A 167 -15.22 5.68 13.76
CA ASN A 167 -16.23 6.72 13.50
C ASN A 167 -15.67 7.87 12.65
N ILE A 168 -15.02 7.51 11.53
CA ILE A 168 -14.42 8.46 10.58
C ILE A 168 -15.42 8.71 9.46
N ALA A 169 -15.74 9.98 9.21
CA ALA A 169 -16.62 10.39 8.12
C ALA A 169 -15.90 10.33 6.76
N PRO A 170 -16.63 10.14 5.64
CA PRO A 170 -16.05 10.05 4.30
C PRO A 170 -15.20 11.25 3.89
N ASP A 171 -15.64 12.48 4.24
CA ASP A 171 -14.95 13.74 4.02
C ASP A 171 -13.63 13.90 4.80
N LYS A 172 -13.25 12.91 5.61
CA LYS A 172 -11.97 12.83 6.34
C LYS A 172 -11.09 11.68 5.85
N LEU A 173 -11.47 11.02 4.73
CA LEU A 173 -10.71 9.92 4.15
C LEU A 173 -9.87 10.38 2.96
N ILE A 174 -8.59 10.03 2.97
CA ILE A 174 -7.67 10.13 1.84
C ILE A 174 -7.34 8.72 1.37
N VAL A 175 -7.50 8.46 0.08
CA VAL A 175 -7.09 7.22 -0.58
C VAL A 175 -5.88 7.51 -1.47
N MET A 176 -4.81 6.72 -1.33
CA MET A 176 -3.59 6.86 -2.12
C MET A 176 -3.28 5.58 -2.87
N GLY A 177 -2.92 5.69 -4.15
CA GLY A 177 -2.53 4.55 -4.99
C GLY A 177 -1.79 4.97 -6.24
N ASP A 178 -1.17 4.01 -6.96
CA ASP A 178 -0.29 4.27 -8.11
C ASP A 178 -0.74 3.59 -9.40
N SER A 179 -1.50 2.52 -9.32
CA SER A 179 -1.72 1.63 -10.46
C SER A 179 -3.18 1.17 -10.64
N GLY A 180 -3.45 0.51 -11.75
CA GLY A 180 -4.76 -0.10 -12.01
C GLY A 180 -5.22 -1.09 -10.94
N GLY A 181 -4.29 -1.67 -10.17
CA GLY A 181 -4.61 -2.49 -9.00
C GLY A 181 -5.31 -1.71 -7.88
N ASP A 182 -5.14 -0.37 -7.84
CA ASP A 182 -5.84 0.51 -6.90
C ASP A 182 -7.18 1.01 -7.46
N GLY A 183 -7.44 0.77 -8.75
CA GLY A 183 -8.67 1.22 -9.41
C GLY A 183 -9.94 0.91 -8.62
N PRO A 184 -10.19 -0.34 -8.17
CA PRO A 184 -11.36 -0.67 -7.34
C PRO A 184 -11.41 0.08 -6.00
N HIS A 185 -10.27 0.42 -5.40
CA HIS A 185 -10.20 1.23 -4.19
C HIS A 185 -10.56 2.69 -4.48
N PHE A 186 -10.08 3.23 -5.60
CA PHE A 186 -10.45 4.57 -6.08
C PHE A 186 -11.94 4.65 -6.46
N GLU A 187 -12.48 3.63 -7.15
CA GLU A 187 -13.91 3.56 -7.48
C GLU A 187 -14.78 3.56 -6.22
N TRP A 188 -14.41 2.76 -5.23
CA TRP A 188 -15.09 2.74 -3.94
C TRP A 188 -14.97 4.09 -3.21
N GLY A 189 -13.77 4.67 -3.16
CA GLY A 189 -13.51 5.97 -2.52
C GLY A 189 -14.29 7.10 -3.16
N ALA A 190 -14.33 7.17 -4.50
CA ALA A 190 -15.14 8.13 -5.26
C ALA A 190 -16.64 7.99 -4.94
N GLY A 191 -17.11 6.75 -4.75
CA GLY A 191 -18.52 6.48 -4.41
C GLY A 191 -18.96 7.00 -3.03
N ILE A 192 -18.01 7.43 -2.20
CA ILE A 192 -18.26 8.02 -0.87
C ILE A 192 -17.65 9.40 -0.69
N ASP A 193 -17.23 10.05 -1.78
CA ASP A 193 -16.61 11.38 -1.79
C ASP A 193 -15.30 11.50 -0.98
N ALA A 194 -14.49 10.43 -0.96
CA ALA A 194 -13.14 10.45 -0.39
C ALA A 194 -12.19 11.27 -1.27
N PHE A 195 -11.14 11.87 -0.68
CA PHE A 195 -10.09 12.57 -1.40
C PHE A 195 -9.09 11.58 -2.04
N LEU A 196 -8.96 11.60 -3.35
CA LEU A 196 -8.20 10.62 -4.11
C LEU A 196 -6.87 11.20 -4.59
N ILE A 197 -5.76 10.64 -4.09
CA ILE A 197 -4.40 11.03 -4.49
C ILE A 197 -3.80 9.93 -5.36
N ALA A 198 -3.59 10.21 -6.65
CA ALA A 198 -2.78 9.37 -7.53
C ALA A 198 -1.29 9.68 -7.29
N ASN A 199 -0.57 8.72 -6.72
CA ASN A 199 0.80 8.90 -6.28
C ASN A 199 1.76 8.03 -7.12
N MET A 200 2.81 8.64 -7.70
CA MET A 200 3.74 7.95 -8.63
C MET A 200 3.00 7.18 -9.73
N SER A 201 1.95 7.80 -10.29
CA SER A 201 0.89 7.11 -10.99
C SER A 201 1.30 6.54 -12.33
N LYS A 202 0.84 5.31 -12.58
CA LYS A 202 0.97 4.60 -13.84
C LYS A 202 -0.21 4.87 -14.78
N PRO A 203 -0.02 4.70 -16.09
CA PRO A 203 -1.10 4.84 -17.08
C PRO A 203 -2.33 3.97 -16.79
N SER A 204 -2.12 2.81 -16.16
CA SER A 204 -3.19 1.87 -15.82
C SER A 204 -4.19 2.43 -14.81
N LEU A 205 -3.76 3.22 -13.81
CA LEU A 205 -4.67 3.89 -12.87
C LEU A 205 -5.49 4.96 -13.60
N LYS A 206 -4.81 5.82 -14.36
CA LYS A 206 -5.46 6.88 -15.12
C LYS A 206 -6.52 6.31 -16.07
N LYS A 207 -6.17 5.29 -16.84
CA LYS A 207 -7.09 4.59 -17.74
C LYS A 207 -8.30 4.00 -17.01
N TYR A 208 -8.08 3.38 -15.85
CA TYR A 208 -9.16 2.84 -15.03
C TYR A 208 -10.12 3.95 -14.58
N CYS A 209 -9.58 5.04 -14.04
CA CYS A 209 -10.36 6.17 -13.57
C CYS A 209 -11.15 6.85 -14.70
N GLU A 210 -10.53 7.07 -15.88
CA GLU A 210 -11.19 7.61 -17.05
C GLU A 210 -12.34 6.73 -17.52
N GLN A 211 -12.15 5.41 -17.60
CA GLN A 211 -13.20 4.46 -18.01
C GLN A 211 -14.40 4.41 -17.04
N LYS A 212 -14.16 4.72 -15.78
CA LYS A 212 -15.17 4.72 -14.72
C LYS A 212 -15.73 6.10 -14.41
N GLY A 213 -15.24 7.14 -15.07
CA GLY A 213 -15.64 8.53 -14.77
C GLY A 213 -15.22 9.00 -13.38
N ILE A 214 -14.14 8.44 -12.83
CA ILE A 214 -13.61 8.79 -11.50
C ILE A 214 -12.69 9.99 -11.65
N ARG A 215 -12.98 11.05 -10.90
CA ARG A 215 -12.09 12.20 -10.76
C ARG A 215 -11.00 11.88 -9.75
N ILE A 216 -9.75 12.05 -10.15
CA ILE A 216 -8.60 12.09 -9.25
C ILE A 216 -8.48 13.53 -8.73
N ASP A 217 -8.51 13.73 -7.42
CA ASP A 217 -8.46 15.06 -6.82
C ASP A 217 -7.06 15.65 -6.87
N MET A 218 -6.05 14.78 -6.72
CA MET A 218 -4.66 15.20 -6.75
C MET A 218 -3.74 14.19 -7.42
N GLN A 219 -2.81 14.71 -8.22
CA GLN A 219 -1.64 13.97 -8.72
C GLN A 219 -0.43 14.37 -7.89
N PHE A 220 0.21 13.40 -7.22
CA PHE A 220 1.43 13.61 -6.44
C PHE A 220 2.62 12.85 -7.03
N GLY A 221 3.79 13.46 -6.99
CA GLY A 221 5.01 12.89 -7.54
C GLY A 221 4.98 12.72 -9.06
N ARG A 222 5.53 11.61 -9.55
CA ARG A 222 5.61 11.33 -11.00
C ARG A 222 4.29 10.76 -11.52
N SER A 223 3.96 11.15 -12.76
CA SER A 223 2.89 10.54 -13.53
C SER A 223 3.48 10.04 -14.84
N TYR A 224 3.31 8.77 -15.14
CA TYR A 224 3.86 8.13 -16.32
C TYR A 224 2.83 8.05 -17.45
N THR A 225 3.32 8.14 -18.69
CA THR A 225 2.54 7.92 -19.90
C THR A 225 2.74 6.50 -20.44
N GLU A 226 1.88 6.08 -21.37
CA GLU A 226 1.98 4.76 -22.00
C GLU A 226 3.35 4.58 -22.67
N GLY A 227 4.03 3.48 -22.37
CA GLY A 227 5.38 3.19 -22.89
C GLY A 227 6.53 3.96 -22.24
N GLU A 228 6.27 4.92 -21.35
CA GLU A 228 7.32 5.63 -20.62
C GLU A 228 8.00 4.69 -19.59
N ALA A 229 9.32 4.62 -19.65
CA ALA A 229 10.09 3.84 -18.69
C ALA A 229 10.13 4.52 -17.33
N LYS A 230 10.04 3.71 -16.27
CA LYS A 230 10.17 4.16 -14.88
C LYS A 230 11.55 4.80 -14.66
N ASP A 231 11.56 6.00 -14.08
CA ASP A 231 12.78 6.74 -13.73
C ASP A 231 12.91 6.83 -12.20
N LEU A 232 13.49 5.80 -11.61
CA LEU A 232 13.70 5.72 -10.17
C LEU A 232 14.48 6.91 -9.61
N ARG A 233 15.45 7.46 -10.37
CA ARG A 233 16.24 8.61 -9.90
C ARG A 233 15.37 9.86 -9.74
N LYS A 234 14.39 10.05 -10.62
CA LYS A 234 13.44 11.16 -10.50
C LYS A 234 12.42 10.90 -9.41
N GLU A 235 11.91 9.67 -9.28
CA GLU A 235 10.99 9.30 -8.20
C GLU A 235 11.62 9.55 -6.82
N MET A 236 12.88 9.15 -6.62
CA MET A 236 13.59 9.33 -5.34
C MET A 236 13.86 10.79 -4.95
N ARG A 237 13.63 11.75 -5.85
CA ARG A 237 13.71 13.20 -5.55
C ARG A 237 12.41 13.78 -5.02
N VAL A 238 11.30 13.05 -5.16
CA VAL A 238 10.00 13.47 -4.62
C VAL A 238 10.03 13.29 -3.12
N ASP A 239 9.78 14.36 -2.36
CA ASP A 239 9.73 14.31 -0.90
C ASP A 239 8.26 14.20 -0.44
N PHE A 240 7.93 13.12 0.23
CA PHE A 240 6.58 12.89 0.74
C PHE A 240 6.18 13.85 1.86
N MET A 241 7.13 14.60 2.42
CA MET A 241 6.79 15.70 3.33
C MET A 241 6.06 16.87 2.63
N ASP A 242 6.14 16.97 1.31
CA ASP A 242 5.36 17.95 0.53
C ASP A 242 3.84 17.68 0.59
N LEU A 243 3.41 16.46 0.99
CA LEU A 243 2.00 16.14 1.24
C LEU A 243 1.47 16.73 2.55
N VAL A 244 2.33 17.15 3.47
CA VAL A 244 1.92 17.62 4.80
C VAL A 244 0.93 18.78 4.70
N SER A 245 1.27 19.83 3.94
CA SER A 245 0.41 21.01 3.79
C SER A 245 -0.98 20.66 3.21
N ILE A 246 -1.03 19.71 2.29
CA ILE A 246 -2.26 19.26 1.64
C ILE A 246 -3.13 18.47 2.62
N ILE A 247 -2.50 17.58 3.40
CA ILE A 247 -3.20 16.78 4.40
C ILE A 247 -3.69 17.68 5.55
N GLU A 248 -2.94 18.72 5.94
CA GLU A 248 -3.37 19.71 6.92
C GLU A 248 -4.60 20.48 6.42
N GLU A 249 -4.54 21.06 5.23
CA GLU A 249 -5.67 21.76 4.63
C GLU A 249 -6.92 20.87 4.54
N PHE A 250 -6.77 19.64 4.07
CA PHE A 250 -7.86 18.66 4.03
C PHE A 250 -8.41 18.32 5.42
N SER A 251 -7.58 18.23 6.44
CA SER A 251 -7.98 17.83 7.79
C SER A 251 -8.69 18.95 8.59
N GLU A 252 -8.47 20.22 8.20
CA GLU A 252 -9.03 21.41 8.86
C GLU A 252 -10.36 21.87 8.24
N GLY A 253 -10.60 21.58 6.96
CA GLY A 253 -11.86 21.83 6.27
C GLY A 253 -12.94 20.86 6.67
#